data_54151e238a6c2daa58426e81a0e45d8c
#
_entry.id   54151e238a6c2daa58426e81a0e45d8c
#
_cell.length_a   1.000
_cell.length_b   1.000
_cell.length_c   1.000
_cell.angle_alpha   90.00
_cell.angle_beta   90.00
_cell.angle_gamma   90.00
#
_symmetry.space_group_name_H-M   'P 1'
#
loop_
_entity.id
_entity.type
_entity.pdbx_description
1 polymer ?
#
loop_
_entity_poly.entity_id
_entity_poly.type
_entity_poly.pdbx_seq_one_letter_code
_entity_poly.pdbx_strand_id
1 'polypeptide(L)'
;MAKHMLNERLILGDACIAEGAAWLAAHDPHFADALSLTGPLPLRLREGGFHQLLSAIVSQQLSVSAAAAIWARVEKAGVTTPEAIYNSSDEDLRALGLSRQKIGYARALAGAGIDFDALPGKSLEDVIAELTVVSGIGVWTAEIYAMFSLHRADVFAHADLALQEAARHLFDLDKRPTPKVMRDMADQWRPWRSVAARLLWAYYKHINEREGVR
;
A
#
# COMPACT_ATOMS: atom_id res chain seq x y z
N MET A 1 -19.23 3.97 -27.01
CA MET A 1 -18.64 4.80 -25.95
C MET A 1 -17.17 4.45 -25.87
N ALA A 2 -16.27 5.35 -26.27
CA ALA A 2 -14.84 5.11 -26.30
C ALA A 2 -14.35 4.95 -24.85
N LYS A 3 -13.72 3.80 -24.55
CA LYS A 3 -12.99 3.55 -23.32
C LYS A 3 -11.93 4.65 -23.20
N HIS A 4 -12.12 5.58 -22.26
CA HIS A 4 -11.06 6.47 -21.81
C HIS A 4 -10.05 5.54 -21.12
N MET A 5 -9.09 5.04 -21.90
CA MET A 5 -7.91 4.40 -21.32
C MET A 5 -7.22 5.51 -20.54
N LEU A 6 -7.26 5.42 -19.21
CA LEU A 6 -6.53 6.31 -18.34
C LEU A 6 -5.06 6.22 -18.76
N ASN A 7 -4.53 7.31 -19.29
CA ASN A 7 -3.11 7.44 -19.64
C ASN A 7 -2.30 7.62 -18.34
N GLU A 8 -2.56 6.74 -17.38
CA GLU A 8 -1.94 6.78 -16.06
C GLU A 8 -0.59 6.08 -16.12
N ARG A 9 0.44 6.74 -15.61
CA ARG A 9 1.78 6.17 -15.56
C ARG A 9 1.82 5.00 -14.58
N LEU A 10 2.43 3.89 -15.00
CA LEU A 10 2.63 2.70 -14.17
C LEU A 10 4.12 2.51 -13.85
N ILE A 11 4.40 1.97 -12.67
CA ILE A 11 5.73 1.54 -12.25
C ILE A 11 5.86 0.06 -12.60
N LEU A 12 6.60 -0.25 -13.67
CA LEU A 12 6.77 -1.61 -14.17
C LEU A 12 8.16 -2.21 -13.92
N GLY A 13 9.08 -1.41 -13.40
CA GLY A 13 10.45 -1.85 -13.13
C GLY A 13 11.31 -0.77 -12.47
N ASP A 14 12.54 -1.12 -12.13
CA ASP A 14 13.48 -0.24 -11.43
C ASP A 14 13.77 1.04 -12.21
N ALA A 15 13.75 1.00 -13.55
CA ALA A 15 13.94 2.19 -14.38
C ALA A 15 12.86 3.26 -14.13
N CYS A 16 11.59 2.85 -13.91
CA CYS A 16 10.50 3.78 -13.55
C CYS A 16 10.73 4.41 -12.17
N ILE A 17 11.25 3.63 -11.21
CA ILE A 17 11.59 4.14 -9.87
C ILE A 17 12.74 5.14 -9.98
N ALA A 18 13.79 4.82 -10.73
CA ALA A 18 14.93 5.72 -10.92
C ALA A 18 14.53 7.04 -11.61
N GLU A 19 13.68 6.96 -12.65
CA GLU A 19 13.13 8.15 -13.32
C GLU A 19 12.35 9.03 -12.35
N GLY A 20 11.43 8.44 -11.57
CA GLY A 20 10.64 9.18 -10.59
C GLY A 20 11.48 9.78 -9.46
N ALA A 21 12.48 9.05 -8.97
CA ALA A 21 13.39 9.54 -7.94
C ALA A 21 14.26 10.72 -8.46
N ALA A 22 14.77 10.62 -9.67
CA ALA A 22 15.52 11.71 -10.31
C ALA A 22 14.63 12.95 -10.54
N TRP A 23 13.39 12.76 -10.96
CA TRP A 23 12.42 13.84 -11.12
C TRP A 23 12.15 14.55 -9.79
N LEU A 24 11.86 13.79 -8.71
CA LEU A 24 11.63 14.36 -7.37
C LEU A 24 12.84 15.14 -6.87
N ALA A 25 14.04 14.58 -7.00
CA ALA A 25 15.29 15.23 -6.58
C ALA A 25 15.59 16.51 -7.36
N ALA A 26 15.20 16.58 -8.62
CA ALA A 26 15.35 17.78 -9.45
C ALA A 26 14.36 18.90 -9.11
N HIS A 27 13.19 18.54 -8.52
CA HIS A 27 12.11 19.49 -8.21
C HIS A 27 12.11 19.95 -6.75
N ASP A 28 12.72 19.17 -5.84
CA ASP A 28 12.78 19.50 -4.42
C ASP A 28 14.11 19.03 -3.82
N PRO A 29 14.94 19.96 -3.29
CA PRO A 29 16.24 19.64 -2.70
C PRO A 29 16.14 18.69 -1.50
N HIS A 30 15.05 18.71 -0.73
CA HIS A 30 14.85 17.75 0.37
C HIS A 30 14.81 16.31 -0.14
N PHE A 31 14.18 16.06 -1.27
CA PHE A 31 14.20 14.72 -1.87
C PHE A 31 15.57 14.36 -2.45
N ALA A 32 16.35 15.32 -2.95
CA ALA A 32 17.73 15.07 -3.36
C ALA A 32 18.59 14.62 -2.17
N ASP A 33 18.47 15.29 -1.03
CA ASP A 33 19.15 14.94 0.22
C ASP A 33 18.71 13.56 0.72
N ALA A 34 17.40 13.31 0.79
CA ALA A 34 16.88 12.02 1.21
C ALA A 34 17.38 10.87 0.32
N LEU A 35 17.41 11.07 -1.00
CA LEU A 35 17.88 10.06 -1.95
C LEU A 35 19.37 9.77 -1.78
N SER A 36 20.18 10.79 -1.48
CA SER A 36 21.63 10.63 -1.21
C SER A 36 21.88 9.77 0.05
N LEU A 37 20.99 9.84 1.03
CA LEU A 37 21.08 9.11 2.30
C LEU A 37 20.55 7.67 2.20
N THR A 38 19.50 7.45 1.40
CA THR A 38 18.82 6.17 1.31
C THR A 38 19.36 5.25 0.20
N GLY A 39 19.97 5.84 -0.81
CA GLY A 39 20.38 5.11 -2.01
C GLY A 39 19.19 4.65 -2.87
N PRO A 40 19.39 3.62 -3.72
CA PRO A 40 18.36 3.14 -4.63
C PRO A 40 17.09 2.65 -3.89
N LEU A 41 15.93 3.03 -4.42
CA LEU A 41 14.63 2.71 -3.82
C LEU A 41 14.13 1.32 -4.27
N PRO A 42 13.46 0.57 -3.37
CA PRO A 42 12.95 -0.76 -3.71
C PRO A 42 11.74 -0.69 -4.64
N LEU A 43 11.70 -1.56 -5.65
CA LEU A 43 10.58 -1.65 -6.60
C LEU A 43 9.27 -2.11 -5.93
N ARG A 44 9.31 -3.21 -5.18
CA ARG A 44 8.16 -3.75 -4.41
C ARG A 44 6.88 -3.91 -5.23
N LEU A 45 6.95 -4.57 -6.39
CA LEU A 45 5.74 -4.97 -7.10
C LEU A 45 5.07 -6.16 -6.39
N ARG A 46 3.74 -6.20 -6.44
CA ARG A 46 2.92 -7.29 -5.92
C ARG A 46 1.91 -7.70 -6.96
N GLU A 47 1.54 -8.96 -6.97
CA GLU A 47 0.39 -9.41 -7.74
C GLU A 47 -0.88 -8.78 -7.17
N GLY A 48 -1.86 -8.54 -8.05
CA GLY A 48 -3.17 -8.07 -7.66
C GLY A 48 -4.09 -9.22 -7.26
N GLY A 49 -5.36 -8.91 -7.02
CA GLY A 49 -6.39 -9.90 -6.78
C GLY A 49 -6.79 -10.09 -5.32
N PHE A 50 -7.72 -11.02 -5.15
CA PHE A 50 -8.32 -11.35 -3.86
C PHE A 50 -7.29 -11.70 -2.78
N HIS A 51 -6.33 -12.59 -3.11
CA HIS A 51 -5.34 -13.09 -2.16
C HIS A 51 -4.49 -11.96 -1.56
N GLN A 52 -4.18 -10.92 -2.34
CA GLN A 52 -3.38 -9.80 -1.85
C GLN A 52 -4.14 -8.95 -0.81
N LEU A 53 -5.44 -8.70 -1.02
CA LEU A 53 -6.27 -8.01 -0.03
C LEU A 53 -6.53 -8.88 1.20
N LEU A 54 -6.72 -10.19 1.01
CA LEU A 54 -6.82 -11.14 2.12
C LEU A 54 -5.55 -11.15 2.97
N SER A 55 -4.37 -11.17 2.35
CA SER A 55 -3.08 -11.06 3.03
C SER A 55 -2.95 -9.75 3.81
N ALA A 56 -3.41 -8.64 3.25
CA ALA A 56 -3.46 -7.36 3.94
C ALA A 56 -4.35 -7.40 5.19
N ILE A 57 -5.55 -8.00 5.10
CA ILE A 57 -6.46 -8.20 6.25
C ILE A 57 -5.80 -9.08 7.33
N VAL A 58 -5.17 -10.18 6.92
CA VAL A 58 -4.46 -11.09 7.85
C VAL A 58 -3.35 -10.35 8.59
N SER A 59 -2.67 -9.44 7.94
CA SER A 59 -1.52 -8.73 8.49
C SER A 59 -1.88 -7.57 9.44
N GLN A 60 -3.13 -7.11 9.46
CA GLN A 60 -3.55 -5.98 10.29
C GLN A 60 -3.25 -6.20 11.78
N GLN A 61 -2.69 -5.17 12.44
CA GLN A 61 -2.41 -5.15 13.89
C GLN A 61 -1.51 -6.29 14.38
N LEU A 62 -0.62 -6.77 13.54
CA LEU A 62 0.37 -7.81 13.86
C LEU A 62 1.78 -7.33 13.55
N SER A 63 2.77 -7.93 14.23
CA SER A 63 4.16 -7.83 13.79
C SER A 63 4.35 -8.53 12.45
N VAL A 64 5.38 -8.11 11.70
CA VAL A 64 5.71 -8.71 10.39
C VAL A 64 5.87 -10.23 10.49
N SER A 65 6.57 -10.72 11.54
CA SER A 65 6.81 -12.14 11.74
C SER A 65 5.52 -12.92 12.07
N ALA A 66 4.65 -12.37 12.92
CA ALA A 66 3.37 -12.99 13.24
C ALA A 66 2.44 -13.03 12.02
N ALA A 67 2.36 -11.95 11.26
CA ALA A 67 1.58 -11.90 10.02
C ALA A 67 2.08 -12.94 9.01
N ALA A 68 3.39 -13.02 8.77
CA ALA A 68 3.97 -14.00 7.87
C ALA A 68 3.68 -15.46 8.29
N ALA A 69 3.76 -15.76 9.59
CA ALA A 69 3.47 -17.08 10.11
C ALA A 69 2.00 -17.50 9.93
N ILE A 70 1.06 -16.56 10.10
CA ILE A 70 -0.37 -16.81 9.87
C ILE A 70 -0.62 -16.97 8.36
N TRP A 71 -0.08 -16.06 7.55
CA TRP A 71 -0.25 -16.10 6.10
C TRP A 71 0.25 -17.42 5.50
N ALA A 72 1.44 -17.89 5.90
CA ALA A 72 1.96 -19.19 5.47
C ALA A 72 1.03 -20.37 5.78
N ARG A 73 0.30 -20.34 6.92
CA ARG A 73 -0.70 -21.36 7.23
C ARG A 73 -1.93 -21.25 6.33
N VAL A 74 -2.39 -20.04 6.03
CA VAL A 74 -3.52 -19.77 5.12
C VAL A 74 -3.19 -20.29 3.71
N GLU A 75 -1.99 -19.98 3.20
CA GLU A 75 -1.50 -20.47 1.89
C GLU A 75 -1.40 -21.99 1.86
N LYS A 76 -0.76 -22.59 2.88
CA LYS A 76 -0.60 -24.05 2.98
C LYS A 76 -1.94 -24.79 3.01
N ALA A 77 -2.96 -24.18 3.62
CA ALA A 77 -4.33 -24.73 3.66
C ALA A 77 -5.10 -24.48 2.35
N GLY A 78 -4.56 -23.73 1.40
CA GLY A 78 -5.24 -23.36 0.15
C GLY A 78 -6.39 -22.39 0.32
N VAL A 79 -6.49 -21.68 1.47
CA VAL A 79 -7.60 -20.77 1.80
C VAL A 79 -7.29 -19.36 1.31
N THR A 80 -7.02 -19.23 0.01
CA THR A 80 -6.58 -17.96 -0.62
C THR A 80 -7.52 -17.46 -1.72
N THR A 81 -8.67 -18.09 -1.90
CA THR A 81 -9.70 -17.70 -2.87
C THR A 81 -11.03 -17.39 -2.18
N PRO A 82 -11.95 -16.63 -2.82
CA PRO A 82 -13.29 -16.39 -2.29
C PRO A 82 -14.03 -17.68 -1.94
N GLU A 83 -13.99 -18.68 -2.83
CA GLU A 83 -14.67 -19.97 -2.66
C GLU A 83 -14.08 -20.74 -1.46
N ALA A 84 -12.76 -20.72 -1.29
CA ALA A 84 -12.12 -21.41 -0.17
C ALA A 84 -12.49 -20.76 1.17
N ILE A 85 -12.51 -19.41 1.24
CA ILE A 85 -13.00 -18.69 2.43
C ILE A 85 -14.47 -19.01 2.71
N TYR A 86 -15.31 -19.07 1.67
CA TYR A 86 -16.73 -19.34 1.82
C TYR A 86 -16.99 -20.75 2.34
N ASN A 87 -16.24 -21.75 1.85
CA ASN A 87 -16.40 -23.16 2.19
C ASN A 87 -15.72 -23.57 3.50
N SER A 88 -14.86 -22.74 4.08
CA SER A 88 -14.20 -23.00 5.37
C SER A 88 -15.13 -22.69 6.53
N SER A 89 -15.10 -23.50 7.59
CA SER A 89 -15.80 -23.17 8.84
C SER A 89 -15.07 -22.06 9.60
N ASP A 90 -15.72 -21.39 10.53
CA ASP A 90 -15.08 -20.40 11.39
C ASP A 90 -14.02 -21.05 12.31
N GLU A 91 -14.22 -22.31 12.68
CA GLU A 91 -13.29 -23.13 13.46
C GLU A 91 -11.99 -23.36 12.66
N ASP A 92 -12.11 -23.75 11.39
CA ASP A 92 -10.94 -23.95 10.52
C ASP A 92 -10.16 -22.65 10.34
N LEU A 93 -10.84 -21.54 10.07
CA LEU A 93 -10.19 -20.24 9.92
C LEU A 93 -9.51 -19.78 11.21
N ARG A 94 -10.09 -20.04 12.39
CA ARG A 94 -9.43 -19.79 13.68
C ARG A 94 -8.20 -20.66 13.89
N ALA A 95 -8.26 -21.93 13.50
CA ALA A 95 -7.12 -22.84 13.59
C ALA A 95 -5.92 -22.38 12.76
N LEU A 96 -6.16 -21.65 11.66
CA LEU A 96 -5.11 -20.98 10.86
C LEU A 96 -4.52 -19.75 11.56
N GLY A 97 -5.21 -19.23 12.60
CA GLY A 97 -4.76 -18.08 13.39
C GLY A 97 -5.50 -16.78 13.09
N LEU A 98 -6.62 -16.81 12.38
CA LEU A 98 -7.44 -15.63 12.14
C LEU A 98 -8.28 -15.30 13.39
N SER A 99 -8.28 -14.05 13.82
CA SER A 99 -9.20 -13.58 14.85
C SER A 99 -10.64 -13.56 14.30
N ARG A 100 -11.64 -13.56 15.21
CA ARG A 100 -13.07 -13.45 14.83
C ARG A 100 -13.33 -12.26 13.90
N GLN A 101 -12.68 -11.12 14.16
CA GLN A 101 -12.82 -9.92 13.35
C GLN A 101 -12.25 -10.12 11.93
N LYS A 102 -11.06 -10.73 11.82
CA LYS A 102 -10.43 -11.01 10.52
C LYS A 102 -11.21 -12.04 9.71
N ILE A 103 -11.84 -13.01 10.36
CA ILE A 103 -12.76 -13.94 9.71
C ILE A 103 -13.94 -13.19 9.09
N GLY A 104 -14.57 -12.27 9.84
CA GLY A 104 -15.62 -11.41 9.33
C GLY A 104 -15.18 -10.58 8.12
N TYR A 105 -13.98 -10.00 8.17
CA TYR A 105 -13.42 -9.24 7.07
C TYR A 105 -13.09 -10.10 5.84
N ALA A 106 -12.54 -11.30 6.05
CA ALA A 106 -12.26 -12.25 4.96
C ALA A 106 -13.53 -12.67 4.24
N ARG A 107 -14.63 -12.93 5.00
CA ARG A 107 -15.94 -13.26 4.42
C ARG A 107 -16.57 -12.07 3.70
N ALA A 108 -16.44 -10.85 4.24
CA ALA A 108 -16.90 -9.63 3.58
C ALA A 108 -16.17 -9.43 2.24
N LEU A 109 -14.86 -9.66 2.21
CA LEU A 109 -14.07 -9.60 0.98
C LEU A 109 -14.48 -10.69 -0.02
N ALA A 110 -14.68 -11.93 0.44
CA ALA A 110 -15.10 -13.05 -0.41
C ALA A 110 -16.49 -12.84 -1.03
N GLY A 111 -17.41 -12.20 -0.29
CA GLY A 111 -18.78 -11.91 -0.75
C GLY A 111 -18.90 -10.60 -1.54
N ALA A 112 -17.86 -9.79 -1.66
CA ALA A 112 -17.96 -8.45 -2.25
C ALA A 112 -18.11 -8.46 -3.78
N GLY A 113 -17.80 -9.56 -4.47
CA GLY A 113 -17.93 -9.67 -5.93
C GLY A 113 -17.05 -8.70 -6.71
N ILE A 114 -15.89 -8.32 -6.17
CA ILE A 114 -14.97 -7.40 -6.83
C ILE A 114 -14.41 -8.02 -8.11
N ASP A 115 -14.56 -7.32 -9.22
CA ASP A 115 -13.89 -7.66 -10.48
C ASP A 115 -12.46 -7.09 -10.47
N PHE A 116 -11.52 -7.90 -9.99
CA PHE A 116 -10.11 -7.51 -9.86
C PHE A 116 -9.45 -7.21 -11.23
N ASP A 117 -9.90 -7.85 -12.29
CA ASP A 117 -9.37 -7.65 -13.65
C ASP A 117 -9.83 -6.30 -14.24
N ALA A 118 -10.96 -5.78 -13.77
CA ALA A 118 -11.46 -4.47 -14.16
C ALA A 118 -10.80 -3.30 -13.41
N LEU A 119 -10.22 -3.52 -12.21
CA LEU A 119 -9.65 -2.44 -11.37
C LEU A 119 -8.55 -1.62 -12.07
N PRO A 120 -7.62 -2.21 -12.87
CA PRO A 120 -6.61 -1.41 -13.57
C PRO A 120 -7.19 -0.36 -14.54
N GLY A 121 -8.39 -0.60 -15.06
CA GLY A 121 -9.08 0.30 -16.01
C GLY A 121 -9.94 1.38 -15.34
N LYS A 122 -10.05 1.41 -14.01
CA LYS A 122 -10.87 2.39 -13.25
C LYS A 122 -10.02 3.59 -12.81
N SER A 123 -10.64 4.71 -12.49
CA SER A 123 -9.96 5.83 -11.83
C SER A 123 -9.45 5.43 -10.44
N LEU A 124 -8.48 6.17 -9.89
CA LEU A 124 -8.02 5.92 -8.50
C LEU A 124 -9.16 6.08 -7.50
N GLU A 125 -9.99 7.09 -7.70
CA GLU A 125 -11.16 7.39 -6.89
C GLU A 125 -12.16 6.23 -6.90
N ASP A 126 -12.45 5.67 -8.08
CA ASP A 126 -13.36 4.52 -8.23
C ASP A 126 -12.78 3.26 -7.58
N VAL A 127 -11.47 3.00 -7.74
CA VAL A 127 -10.80 1.88 -7.06
C VAL A 127 -10.90 2.01 -5.54
N ILE A 128 -10.60 3.20 -4.99
CA ILE A 128 -10.69 3.44 -3.54
C ILE A 128 -12.14 3.28 -3.08
N ALA A 129 -13.11 3.85 -3.80
CA ALA A 129 -14.52 3.76 -3.45
C ALA A 129 -15.01 2.31 -3.45
N GLU A 130 -14.66 1.52 -4.46
CA GLU A 130 -15.05 0.11 -4.57
C GLU A 130 -14.43 -0.76 -3.47
N LEU A 131 -13.14 -0.60 -3.21
CA LEU A 131 -12.45 -1.39 -2.21
C LEU A 131 -12.88 -1.04 -0.78
N THR A 132 -13.15 0.22 -0.48
CA THR A 132 -13.51 0.66 0.87
C THR A 132 -14.95 0.34 1.29
N VAL A 133 -15.81 -0.11 0.37
CA VAL A 133 -17.13 -0.69 0.72
C VAL A 133 -16.96 -1.99 1.51
N VAL A 134 -15.84 -2.70 1.29
CA VAL A 134 -15.56 -3.98 1.96
C VAL A 134 -15.14 -3.73 3.40
N SER A 135 -15.90 -4.29 4.35
CA SER A 135 -15.56 -4.22 5.77
C SER A 135 -14.14 -4.77 6.03
N GLY A 136 -13.30 -3.99 6.70
CA GLY A 136 -11.89 -4.32 6.95
C GLY A 136 -10.91 -3.74 5.94
N ILE A 137 -11.37 -3.11 4.86
CA ILE A 137 -10.52 -2.39 3.91
C ILE A 137 -10.76 -0.89 4.06
N GLY A 138 -9.77 -0.20 4.64
CA GLY A 138 -9.77 1.26 4.73
C GLY A 138 -9.07 1.93 3.54
N VAL A 139 -9.17 3.26 3.45
CA VAL A 139 -8.54 4.08 2.40
C VAL A 139 -7.05 3.78 2.29
N TRP A 140 -6.32 3.69 3.41
CA TRP A 140 -4.89 3.34 3.42
C TRP A 140 -4.62 1.99 2.73
N THR A 141 -5.42 0.95 3.01
CA THR A 141 -5.25 -0.37 2.38
C THR A 141 -5.54 -0.31 0.87
N ALA A 142 -6.56 0.44 0.47
CA ALA A 142 -6.90 0.64 -0.94
C ALA A 142 -5.80 1.41 -1.69
N GLU A 143 -5.22 2.46 -1.08
CA GLU A 143 -4.09 3.21 -1.64
C GLU A 143 -2.84 2.34 -1.78
N ILE A 144 -2.51 1.51 -0.77
CA ILE A 144 -1.40 0.56 -0.81
C ILE A 144 -1.62 -0.48 -1.93
N TYR A 145 -2.85 -0.97 -2.09
CA TYR A 145 -3.20 -1.88 -3.19
C TYR A 145 -3.02 -1.21 -4.56
N ALA A 146 -3.54 0.00 -4.73
CA ALA A 146 -3.38 0.76 -5.98
C ALA A 146 -1.91 1.05 -6.31
N MET A 147 -1.09 1.33 -5.30
CA MET A 147 0.34 1.63 -5.44
C MET A 147 1.17 0.40 -5.85
N PHE A 148 0.95 -0.75 -5.20
CA PHE A 148 1.83 -1.91 -5.34
C PHE A 148 1.25 -3.04 -6.18
N SER A 149 -0.09 -3.19 -6.23
CA SER A 149 -0.75 -4.26 -6.99
C SER A 149 -1.33 -3.78 -8.32
N LEU A 150 -1.77 -2.51 -8.40
CA LEU A 150 -2.12 -1.88 -9.68
C LEU A 150 -0.95 -1.08 -10.27
N HIS A 151 0.18 -1.03 -9.59
CA HIS A 151 1.46 -0.43 -10.03
C HIS A 151 1.37 1.07 -10.38
N ARG A 152 0.40 1.80 -9.84
CA ARG A 152 0.19 3.20 -10.20
C ARG A 152 1.30 4.10 -9.65
N ALA A 153 1.83 4.95 -10.51
CA ALA A 153 2.91 5.89 -10.15
C ALA A 153 2.39 7.09 -9.35
N ASP A 154 1.12 7.45 -9.52
CA ASP A 154 0.54 8.66 -8.93
C ASP A 154 -0.49 8.36 -7.84
N VAL A 155 -0.07 7.60 -6.82
CA VAL A 155 -0.86 7.29 -5.60
C VAL A 155 -0.03 7.62 -4.37
N PHE A 156 -0.68 8.10 -3.31
CA PHE A 156 -0.01 8.42 -2.04
C PHE A 156 -0.86 8.01 -0.83
N ALA A 157 -0.29 7.22 0.06
CA ALA A 157 -0.95 6.76 1.29
C ALA A 157 -0.86 7.83 2.40
N HIS A 158 -1.62 8.92 2.26
CA HIS A 158 -1.54 10.13 3.07
C HIS A 158 -1.81 9.91 4.57
N ALA A 159 -2.50 8.84 4.95
CA ALA A 159 -2.77 8.47 6.34
C ALA A 159 -1.69 7.56 6.95
N ASP A 160 -0.64 7.21 6.21
CA ASP A 160 0.46 6.38 6.72
C ASP A 160 1.32 7.16 7.72
N LEU A 161 1.42 6.63 8.93
CA LEU A 161 2.14 7.31 10.03
C LEU A 161 3.64 7.41 9.77
N ALA A 162 4.24 6.42 9.11
CA ALA A 162 5.67 6.46 8.79
C ALA A 162 5.97 7.52 7.72
N LEU A 163 5.07 7.68 6.73
CA LEU A 163 5.18 8.76 5.74
C LEU A 163 5.03 10.13 6.37
N GLN A 164 4.07 10.30 7.29
CA GLN A 164 3.86 11.56 8.01
C GLN A 164 5.07 11.91 8.87
N GLU A 165 5.66 10.93 9.57
CA GLU A 165 6.83 11.16 10.41
C GLU A 165 8.08 11.42 9.57
N ALA A 166 8.27 10.68 8.47
CA ALA A 166 9.33 10.96 7.51
C ALA A 166 9.24 12.38 6.94
N ALA A 167 8.03 12.81 6.58
CA ALA A 167 7.81 14.18 6.07
C ALA A 167 8.10 15.22 7.15
N ARG A 168 7.73 14.97 8.42
CA ARG A 168 8.06 15.88 9.53
C ARG A 168 9.56 16.12 9.61
N HIS A 169 10.37 15.07 9.56
CA HIS A 169 11.82 15.19 9.65
C HIS A 169 12.43 15.77 8.37
N LEU A 170 11.99 15.32 7.20
CA LEU A 170 12.58 15.72 5.93
C LEU A 170 12.34 17.20 5.61
N PHE A 171 11.15 17.71 5.93
CA PHE A 171 10.75 19.09 5.65
C PHE A 171 10.81 20.01 6.86
N ASP A 172 11.49 19.58 7.94
CA ASP A 172 11.68 20.34 9.19
C ASP A 172 10.39 20.95 9.75
N LEU A 173 9.32 20.13 9.81
CA LEU A 173 8.04 20.57 10.32
C LEU A 173 7.99 20.50 11.84
N ASP A 174 7.45 21.51 12.51
CA ASP A 174 7.31 21.58 13.97
C ASP A 174 6.57 20.35 14.54
N LYS A 175 5.60 19.83 13.80
CA LYS A 175 4.78 18.68 14.20
C LYS A 175 4.45 17.78 13.01
N ARG A 176 4.15 16.51 13.32
CA ARG A 176 3.72 15.54 12.32
C ARG A 176 2.49 16.06 11.56
N PRO A 177 2.56 16.14 10.21
CA PRO A 177 1.47 16.61 9.39
C PRO A 177 0.26 15.67 9.48
N THR A 178 -0.93 16.26 9.46
CA THR A 178 -2.17 15.47 9.39
C THR A 178 -2.34 14.82 8.01
N PRO A 179 -3.22 13.80 7.88
CA PRO A 179 -3.52 13.22 6.57
C PRO A 179 -3.94 14.25 5.50
N LYS A 180 -4.67 15.30 5.91
CA LYS A 180 -5.06 16.40 5.00
C LYS A 180 -3.83 17.17 4.52
N VAL A 181 -2.96 17.59 5.44
CA VAL A 181 -1.72 18.31 5.10
C VAL A 181 -0.82 17.45 4.21
N MET A 182 -0.68 16.13 4.51
CA MET A 182 0.09 15.22 3.67
C MET A 182 -0.47 15.10 2.25
N ARG A 183 -1.79 15.16 2.09
CA ARG A 183 -2.42 15.15 0.77
C ARG A 183 -2.07 16.40 -0.02
N ASP A 184 -2.20 17.56 0.63
CA ASP A 184 -1.90 18.87 0.01
C ASP A 184 -0.40 18.94 -0.38
N MET A 185 0.51 18.46 0.48
CA MET A 185 1.94 18.35 0.17
C MET A 185 2.20 17.41 -1.02
N ALA A 186 1.56 16.25 -1.03
CA ALA A 186 1.77 15.23 -2.06
C ALA A 186 1.31 15.67 -3.46
N ASP A 187 0.44 16.66 -3.58
CA ASP A 187 0.02 17.18 -4.89
C ASP A 187 1.18 17.78 -5.70
N GLN A 188 2.22 18.28 -5.04
CA GLN A 188 3.43 18.80 -5.68
C GLN A 188 4.35 17.68 -6.23
N TRP A 189 4.14 16.43 -5.80
CA TRP A 189 4.95 15.27 -6.18
C TRP A 189 4.36 14.49 -7.37
N ARG A 190 3.28 14.99 -7.96
CA ARG A 190 2.71 14.45 -9.19
C ARG A 190 3.70 14.58 -10.36
N PRO A 191 3.79 13.58 -11.23
CA PRO A 191 3.03 12.33 -11.30
C PRO A 191 3.71 11.14 -10.57
N TRP A 192 4.63 11.39 -9.64
CA TRP A 192 5.48 10.39 -9.02
C TRP A 192 5.21 10.17 -7.53
N ARG A 193 3.97 10.41 -7.07
CA ARG A 193 3.60 10.30 -5.66
C ARG A 193 3.93 8.95 -5.03
N SER A 194 3.82 7.85 -5.80
CA SER A 194 4.19 6.51 -5.32
C SER A 194 5.71 6.33 -5.16
N VAL A 195 6.50 7.07 -5.93
CA VAL A 195 7.96 7.09 -5.76
C VAL A 195 8.34 7.96 -4.56
N ALA A 196 7.69 9.11 -4.37
CA ALA A 196 7.84 9.94 -3.18
C ALA A 196 7.53 9.15 -1.90
N ALA A 197 6.46 8.35 -1.89
CA ALA A 197 6.14 7.47 -0.75
C ALA A 197 7.26 6.44 -0.48
N ARG A 198 7.82 5.80 -1.53
CA ARG A 198 8.95 4.87 -1.38
C ARG A 198 10.19 5.54 -0.79
N LEU A 199 10.49 6.75 -1.24
CA LEU A 199 11.62 7.54 -0.74
C LEU A 199 11.40 7.93 0.73
N LEU A 200 10.22 8.40 1.07
CA LEU A 200 9.87 8.73 2.46
C LEU A 200 9.93 7.50 3.39
N TRP A 201 9.46 6.32 2.96
CA TRP A 201 9.63 5.09 3.76
C TRP A 201 11.09 4.67 3.91
N ALA A 202 11.90 4.81 2.86
CA ALA A 202 13.33 4.53 2.94
C ALA A 202 14.03 5.51 3.88
N TYR A 203 13.69 6.79 3.82
CA TYR A 203 14.19 7.82 4.71
C TYR A 203 13.74 7.59 6.16
N TYR A 204 12.48 7.23 6.40
CA TYR A 204 11.97 6.85 7.73
C TYR A 204 12.79 5.72 8.35
N LYS A 205 13.08 4.69 7.56
CA LYS A 205 13.94 3.59 8.01
C LYS A 205 15.34 4.09 8.37
N HIS A 206 15.94 4.93 7.53
CA HIS A 206 17.28 5.49 7.74
C HIS A 206 17.38 6.29 9.05
N ILE A 207 16.41 7.18 9.33
CA ILE A 207 16.44 7.97 10.57
C ILE A 207 16.25 7.10 11.80
N ASN A 208 15.35 6.11 11.79
CA ASN A 208 15.13 5.20 12.92
C ASN A 208 16.36 4.31 13.20
N GLU A 209 17.06 3.85 12.18
CA GLU A 209 18.30 3.08 12.35
C GLU A 209 19.40 3.93 13.00
N ARG A 210 19.50 5.22 12.68
CA ARG A 210 20.44 6.16 13.31
C ARG A 210 20.09 6.46 14.78
N GLU A 211 18.80 6.57 15.10
CA GLU A 211 18.33 6.86 16.45
C GLU A 211 18.31 5.61 17.35
N GLY A 212 18.66 4.42 16.83
CA GLY A 212 18.68 3.17 17.59
C GLY A 212 17.28 2.64 17.97
N VAL A 213 16.23 3.18 17.36
CA VAL A 213 14.86 2.70 17.53
C VAL A 213 14.65 1.48 16.66
N ARG A 214 14.58 0.28 17.28
CA ARG A 214 14.30 -1.00 16.61
C ARG A 214 12.81 -1.32 16.57
#